data_ef2cdd855675277fba589c1a517390d9
#
_entry.id   ef2cdd855675277fba589c1a517390d9
#
_cell.length_a   1.000
_cell.length_b   1.000
_cell.length_c   1.000
_cell.angle_alpha   90.00
_cell.angle_beta   90.00
_cell.angle_gamma   90.00
#
_symmetry.space_group_name_H-M   'P 1'
#
loop_
_entity.id
_entity.type
_entity.pdbx_description
1 polymer ?
#
loop_
_entity_poly.entity_id
_entity_poly.type
_entity_poly.pdbx_seq_one_letter_code
_entity_poly.pdbx_strand_id
1 'polypeptide(L)'
;MSWICKTLLVCLSFNPVMDYTNNDEFIDNVRACALHLNSMHAESDRVPINLIVAQAIHESNWGKSRFAVEGNNLLGIRTFDPADEQLKPLNNPDVSWGLRIFETKCESISYYIDLLNHNHHYYKFRSERITQHFSDEIDLEKLAMTLAIYAEDIYYTQKIIRTINELEAYDRD
;
A
#
# COMPACT_ATOMS: atom_id res chain seq x y z
N MET A 1 8.48 20.74 42.24
CA MET A 1 8.83 21.48 41.03
C MET A 1 8.91 20.50 39.88
N SER A 2 7.96 20.62 39.01
CA SER A 2 7.67 19.69 37.90
C SER A 2 8.71 19.83 36.79
N TRP A 3 9.44 18.77 36.50
CA TRP A 3 10.15 18.63 35.25
C TRP A 3 9.20 18.00 34.21
N ILE A 4 8.32 18.84 33.69
CA ILE A 4 7.48 18.48 32.56
C ILE A 4 8.42 18.32 31.35
N CYS A 5 8.44 17.09 30.87
CA CYS A 5 9.09 16.64 29.65
C CYS A 5 8.77 17.58 28.47
N LYS A 6 9.70 18.48 28.14
CA LYS A 6 9.69 19.27 26.90
C LYS A 6 10.39 18.50 25.77
N THR A 7 10.06 17.23 25.61
CA THR A 7 10.56 16.40 24.51
C THR A 7 9.39 15.87 23.67
N LEU A 8 8.34 16.69 23.55
CA LEU A 8 7.28 16.47 22.58
C LEU A 8 7.51 17.49 21.48
N LEU A 9 8.11 17.07 20.39
CA LEU A 9 7.97 17.61 19.02
C LEU A 9 9.16 17.22 18.13
N VAL A 10 9.53 15.94 18.17
CA VAL A 10 10.23 15.34 17.03
C VAL A 10 9.63 13.94 16.82
N CYS A 11 8.33 13.82 16.78
CA CYS A 11 7.68 12.93 15.83
C CYS A 11 7.75 13.66 14.48
N LEU A 12 8.95 13.90 14.02
CA LEU A 12 9.19 14.11 12.61
C LEU A 12 8.53 12.91 11.94
N SER A 13 7.60 13.19 11.06
CA SER A 13 7.11 12.28 10.06
C SER A 13 8.33 11.65 9.40
N PHE A 14 8.82 10.54 9.98
CA PHE A 14 9.87 9.75 9.35
C PHE A 14 9.18 9.08 8.16
N ASN A 15 9.19 9.77 7.06
CA ASN A 15 8.74 9.27 5.79
C ASN A 15 10.00 8.70 5.13
N PRO A 16 10.22 7.37 5.17
CA PRO A 16 11.44 6.81 4.63
C PRO A 16 11.56 7.20 3.16
N VAL A 17 12.71 7.79 2.81
CA VAL A 17 13.02 8.08 1.41
C VAL A 17 13.11 6.74 0.70
N MET A 18 12.24 6.53 -0.29
CA MET A 18 12.21 5.31 -1.08
C MET A 18 13.08 5.49 -2.32
N ASP A 19 14.37 5.20 -2.16
CA ASP A 19 15.35 5.19 -3.26
C ASP A 19 15.78 3.74 -3.50
N TYR A 20 15.65 3.26 -4.74
CA TYR A 20 15.92 1.88 -5.14
C TYR A 20 16.40 1.82 -6.57
N THR A 21 17.37 0.94 -6.84
CA THR A 21 17.97 0.71 -8.15
C THR A 21 17.63 -0.66 -8.74
N ASN A 22 17.17 -1.58 -7.89
CA ASN A 22 16.82 -2.95 -8.25
C ASN A 22 15.55 -3.41 -7.51
N ASN A 23 15.07 -4.60 -7.82
CA ASN A 23 13.82 -5.14 -7.28
C ASN A 23 13.91 -5.46 -5.78
N ASP A 24 15.06 -5.92 -5.30
CA ASP A 24 15.25 -6.26 -3.87
C ASP A 24 15.20 -4.99 -3.03
N GLU A 25 15.90 -3.94 -3.45
CA GLU A 25 15.82 -2.62 -2.81
C GLU A 25 14.40 -2.05 -2.86
N PHE A 26 13.65 -2.27 -3.95
CA PHE A 26 12.24 -1.86 -4.01
C PHE A 26 11.42 -2.58 -2.93
N ILE A 27 11.55 -3.89 -2.79
CA ILE A 27 10.86 -4.68 -1.77
C ILE A 27 11.22 -4.15 -0.38
N ASP A 28 12.51 -3.98 -0.08
CA ASP A 28 12.98 -3.53 1.23
C ASP A 28 12.44 -2.13 1.58
N ASN A 29 12.43 -1.22 0.62
CA ASN A 29 11.90 0.14 0.82
C ASN A 29 10.39 0.12 1.08
N VAL A 30 9.61 -0.66 0.30
CA VAL A 30 8.17 -0.81 0.53
C VAL A 30 7.90 -1.44 1.90
N ARG A 31 8.65 -2.48 2.28
CA ARG A 31 8.55 -3.13 3.60
C ARG A 31 8.84 -2.16 4.73
N ALA A 32 9.95 -1.43 4.65
CA ALA A 32 10.33 -0.46 5.68
C ALA A 32 9.24 0.61 5.90
N CYS A 33 8.70 1.16 4.81
CA CYS A 33 7.59 2.11 4.88
C CYS A 33 6.33 1.46 5.49
N ALA A 34 5.92 0.29 5.00
CA ALA A 34 4.72 -0.40 5.48
C ALA A 34 4.82 -0.81 6.96
N LEU A 35 6.00 -1.26 7.42
CA LEU A 35 6.27 -1.54 8.83
C LEU A 35 6.12 -0.30 9.69
N HIS A 36 6.73 0.81 9.26
CA HIS A 36 6.61 2.08 9.97
C HIS A 36 5.15 2.53 10.08
N LEU A 37 4.41 2.54 8.97
CA LEU A 37 3.01 2.93 8.94
C LEU A 37 2.14 2.01 9.81
N ASN A 38 2.30 0.69 9.69
CA ASN A 38 1.56 -0.27 10.52
C ASN A 38 1.83 -0.09 12.02
N SER A 39 3.01 0.39 12.43
CA SER A 39 3.31 0.65 13.84
C SER A 39 2.43 1.73 14.47
N MET A 40 1.80 2.58 13.63
CA MET A 40 0.89 3.65 14.07
C MET A 40 -0.57 3.18 14.14
N HIS A 41 -0.89 1.97 13.67
CA HIS A 41 -2.22 1.39 13.70
C HIS A 41 -2.37 0.32 14.79
N ALA A 42 -3.59 0.16 15.31
CA ALA A 42 -3.92 -0.99 16.15
C ALA A 42 -3.66 -2.31 15.39
N GLU A 43 -3.33 -3.39 16.10
CA GLU A 43 -2.99 -4.67 15.44
C GLU A 43 -4.09 -5.18 14.51
N SER A 44 -5.34 -5.04 14.92
CA SER A 44 -6.51 -5.40 14.10
C SER A 44 -6.64 -4.60 12.80
N ASP A 45 -6.00 -3.44 12.72
CA ASP A 45 -6.10 -2.52 11.58
C ASP A 45 -4.87 -2.55 10.68
N ARG A 46 -3.84 -3.29 11.06
CA ARG A 46 -2.63 -3.45 10.26
C ARG A 46 -2.92 -4.24 8.99
N VAL A 47 -2.34 -3.77 7.90
CA VAL A 47 -2.39 -4.48 6.61
C VAL A 47 -1.14 -5.36 6.50
N PRO A 48 -1.26 -6.66 6.15
CA PRO A 48 -0.10 -7.54 6.04
C PRO A 48 0.94 -7.00 5.06
N ILE A 49 2.20 -7.02 5.47
CA ILE A 49 3.31 -6.38 4.73
C ILE A 49 3.47 -6.99 3.34
N ASN A 50 3.51 -8.34 3.23
CA ASN A 50 3.68 -9.00 1.93
C ASN A 50 2.50 -8.76 0.98
N LEU A 51 1.30 -8.48 1.50
CA LEU A 51 0.17 -8.05 0.68
C LEU A 51 0.41 -6.66 0.08
N ILE A 52 0.88 -5.69 0.89
CA ILE A 52 1.22 -4.34 0.42
C ILE A 52 2.31 -4.42 -0.65
N VAL A 53 3.38 -5.19 -0.38
CA VAL A 53 4.51 -5.36 -1.31
C VAL A 53 4.04 -5.95 -2.63
N ALA A 54 3.25 -7.04 -2.59
CA ALA A 54 2.75 -7.71 -3.79
C ALA A 54 1.90 -6.75 -4.65
N GLN A 55 1.00 -5.99 -4.03
CA GLN A 55 0.21 -5.00 -4.77
C GLN A 55 1.08 -3.86 -5.31
N ALA A 56 2.02 -3.32 -4.55
CA ALA A 56 2.93 -2.28 -5.02
C ALA A 56 3.76 -2.75 -6.24
N ILE A 57 4.21 -4.00 -6.24
CA ILE A 57 4.92 -4.60 -7.39
C ILE A 57 4.05 -4.55 -8.65
N HIS A 58 2.80 -5.03 -8.57
CA HIS A 58 1.91 -5.14 -9.72
C HIS A 58 1.38 -3.77 -10.19
N GLU A 59 0.93 -2.92 -9.28
CA GLU A 59 0.35 -1.62 -9.60
C GLU A 59 1.37 -0.62 -10.15
N SER A 60 2.62 -0.68 -9.67
CA SER A 60 3.65 0.26 -10.08
C SER A 60 4.66 -0.30 -11.09
N ASN A 61 4.56 -1.58 -11.46
CA ASN A 61 5.61 -2.27 -12.21
C ASN A 61 6.98 -2.10 -11.53
N TRP A 62 7.10 -2.55 -10.28
CA TRP A 62 8.33 -2.40 -9.49
C TRP A 62 8.76 -0.94 -9.30
N GLY A 63 7.81 -0.04 -9.15
CA GLY A 63 8.06 1.39 -9.03
C GLY A 63 8.57 2.09 -10.29
N LYS A 64 8.51 1.40 -11.45
CA LYS A 64 9.04 1.88 -12.74
C LYS A 64 7.97 2.51 -13.63
N SER A 65 6.69 2.37 -13.27
CA SER A 65 5.61 2.99 -14.04
C SER A 65 5.69 4.52 -13.99
N ARG A 66 5.18 5.19 -15.03
CA ARG A 66 5.12 6.66 -15.05
C ARG A 66 4.45 7.23 -13.80
N PHE A 67 3.39 6.60 -13.35
CA PHE A 67 2.64 7.05 -12.16
C PHE A 67 3.44 6.91 -10.87
N ALA A 68 4.29 5.88 -10.76
CA ALA A 68 5.20 5.72 -9.64
C ALA A 68 6.38 6.70 -9.68
N VAL A 69 6.88 7.02 -10.88
CA VAL A 69 8.06 7.90 -11.06
C VAL A 69 7.66 9.37 -10.98
N GLU A 70 6.62 9.79 -11.71
CA GLU A 70 6.21 11.20 -11.78
C GLU A 70 5.23 11.59 -10.67
N GLY A 71 4.42 10.64 -10.17
CA GLY A 71 3.34 10.89 -9.22
C GLY A 71 3.53 10.22 -7.85
N ASN A 72 4.65 9.53 -7.59
CA ASN A 72 4.89 8.78 -6.36
C ASN A 72 3.77 7.78 -6.00
N ASN A 73 2.97 7.36 -6.97
CA ASN A 73 1.79 6.51 -6.77
C ASN A 73 2.14 5.05 -7.02
N LEU A 74 2.46 4.32 -5.95
CA LEU A 74 2.85 2.91 -6.02
C LEU A 74 1.65 1.95 -6.09
N LEU A 75 0.47 2.41 -5.71
CA LEU A 75 -0.71 1.54 -5.56
C LEU A 75 -1.81 1.83 -6.59
N GLY A 76 -1.54 2.61 -7.63
CA GLY A 76 -2.53 2.91 -8.67
C GLY A 76 -3.75 3.70 -8.17
N ILE A 77 -3.59 4.48 -7.11
CA ILE A 77 -4.69 5.23 -6.49
C ILE A 77 -5.27 6.25 -7.45
N ARG A 78 -6.56 6.08 -7.77
CA ARG A 78 -7.32 6.99 -8.62
C ARG A 78 -7.96 8.11 -7.79
N THR A 79 -8.13 9.27 -8.42
CA THR A 79 -9.00 10.34 -7.95
C THR A 79 -9.98 10.75 -9.04
N PHE A 80 -11.17 11.15 -8.61
CA PHE A 80 -12.24 11.70 -9.47
C PHE A 80 -12.48 13.18 -9.17
N ASP A 81 -11.75 13.73 -8.19
CA ASP A 81 -11.82 15.16 -7.89
C ASP A 81 -10.87 15.93 -8.83
N PRO A 82 -11.39 16.85 -9.65
CA PRO A 82 -10.57 17.66 -10.54
C PRO A 82 -9.65 18.64 -9.78
N ALA A 83 -9.90 18.90 -8.50
CA ALA A 83 -9.05 19.73 -7.66
C ALA A 83 -7.82 18.99 -7.13
N ASP A 84 -7.82 17.65 -7.13
CA ASP A 84 -6.66 16.87 -6.74
C ASP A 84 -5.56 16.94 -7.80
N GLU A 85 -4.31 17.03 -7.37
CA GLU A 85 -3.16 16.84 -8.25
C GLU A 85 -3.16 15.41 -8.80
N GLN A 86 -3.13 15.28 -10.13
CA GLN A 86 -3.34 14.00 -10.79
C GLN A 86 -2.63 13.88 -12.14
N LEU A 87 -2.22 12.68 -12.48
CA LEU A 87 -1.70 12.31 -13.79
C LEU A 87 -2.79 11.61 -14.61
N LYS A 88 -3.06 12.12 -15.81
CA LYS A 88 -3.99 11.48 -16.75
C LYS A 88 -3.31 10.33 -17.49
N PRO A 89 -4.05 9.24 -17.83
CA PRO A 89 -3.56 8.23 -18.75
C PRO A 89 -3.22 8.82 -20.11
N LEU A 90 -2.03 8.51 -20.63
CA LEU A 90 -1.60 9.07 -21.94
C LEU A 90 -2.48 8.62 -23.11
N ASN A 91 -2.97 7.37 -23.04
CA ASN A 91 -3.80 6.78 -24.10
C ASN A 91 -5.26 7.26 -24.05
N ASN A 92 -5.69 7.90 -22.97
CA ASN A 92 -7.03 8.44 -22.81
C ASN A 92 -7.03 9.62 -21.84
N PRO A 93 -6.55 10.80 -22.27
CA PRO A 93 -6.40 11.96 -21.38
C PRO A 93 -7.74 12.60 -20.97
N ASP A 94 -8.82 12.32 -21.70
CA ASP A 94 -10.14 12.95 -21.51
C ASP A 94 -11.01 12.22 -20.46
N VAL A 95 -10.48 11.17 -19.81
CA VAL A 95 -11.23 10.49 -18.74
C VAL A 95 -11.51 11.41 -17.56
N SER A 96 -12.65 11.19 -16.89
CA SER A 96 -13.07 11.98 -15.71
C SER A 96 -12.24 11.71 -14.45
N TRP A 97 -11.31 10.76 -14.48
CA TRP A 97 -10.43 10.38 -13.36
C TRP A 97 -8.96 10.55 -13.72
N GLY A 98 -8.11 10.53 -12.72
CA GLY A 98 -6.66 10.48 -12.89
C GLY A 98 -6.01 9.65 -11.77
N LEU A 99 -4.72 9.39 -11.90
CA LEU A 99 -3.90 8.81 -10.85
C LEU A 99 -3.43 9.94 -9.94
N ARG A 100 -3.73 9.83 -8.63
CA ARG A 100 -3.36 10.83 -7.63
C ARG A 100 -1.84 10.99 -7.56
N ILE A 101 -1.38 12.24 -7.42
CA ILE A 101 0.02 12.55 -7.12
C ILE A 101 0.19 12.64 -5.61
N PHE A 102 1.29 12.09 -5.10
CA PHE A 102 1.68 12.13 -3.69
C PHE A 102 3.02 12.85 -3.53
N GLU A 103 3.27 13.44 -2.37
CA GLU A 103 4.56 14.05 -2.06
C GLU A 103 5.69 13.02 -2.02
N THR A 104 5.38 11.83 -1.49
CA THR A 104 6.33 10.70 -1.41
C THR A 104 5.66 9.38 -1.78
N LYS A 105 6.47 8.39 -2.16
CA LYS A 105 5.99 7.03 -2.42
C LYS A 105 5.40 6.38 -1.16
N CYS A 106 5.97 6.66 0.01
CA CYS A 106 5.48 6.14 1.28
C CYS A 106 4.10 6.73 1.64
N GLU A 107 3.82 7.98 1.25
CA GLU A 107 2.50 8.58 1.40
C GLU A 107 1.44 7.83 0.59
N SER A 108 1.77 7.36 -0.61
CA SER A 108 0.83 6.53 -1.40
C SER A 108 0.48 5.21 -0.69
N ILE A 109 1.44 4.63 0.04
CA ILE A 109 1.21 3.44 0.87
C ILE A 109 0.33 3.79 2.08
N SER A 110 0.58 4.93 2.74
CA SER A 110 -0.27 5.41 3.83
C SER A 110 -1.71 5.58 3.39
N TYR A 111 -1.92 6.26 2.27
CA TYR A 111 -3.25 6.45 1.70
C TYR A 111 -3.94 5.11 1.37
N TYR A 112 -3.19 4.14 0.85
CA TYR A 112 -3.72 2.81 0.57
C TYR A 112 -4.15 2.07 1.85
N ILE A 113 -3.36 2.12 2.92
CA ILE A 113 -3.73 1.54 4.21
C ILE A 113 -5.03 2.17 4.73
N ASP A 114 -5.13 3.49 4.66
CA ASP A 114 -6.34 4.22 5.04
C ASP A 114 -7.54 3.87 4.17
N LEU A 115 -7.33 3.69 2.86
CA LEU A 115 -8.36 3.26 1.93
C LEU A 115 -8.93 1.89 2.33
N LEU A 116 -8.08 0.91 2.63
CA LEU A 116 -8.52 -0.41 3.08
C LEU A 116 -9.24 -0.35 4.44
N ASN A 117 -8.79 0.54 5.33
CA ASN A 117 -9.33 0.65 6.67
C ASN A 117 -10.68 1.39 6.73
N HIS A 118 -10.93 2.35 5.85
CA HIS A 118 -12.07 3.25 6.00
C HIS A 118 -13.06 3.21 4.83
N ASN A 119 -12.64 2.88 3.60
CA ASN A 119 -13.54 2.88 2.47
C ASN A 119 -14.51 1.70 2.52
N HIS A 120 -15.80 1.97 2.30
CA HIS A 120 -16.88 0.99 2.41
C HIS A 120 -16.74 -0.19 1.43
N HIS A 121 -16.11 -0.01 0.29
CA HIS A 121 -15.89 -1.08 -0.68
C HIS A 121 -15.02 -2.21 -0.14
N TYR A 122 -14.13 -1.93 0.83
CA TYR A 122 -13.20 -2.90 1.41
C TYR A 122 -13.71 -3.53 2.73
N TYR A 123 -15.03 -3.51 2.98
CA TYR A 123 -15.60 -4.10 4.20
C TYR A 123 -15.30 -5.61 4.31
N LYS A 124 -15.26 -6.34 3.18
CA LYS A 124 -14.93 -7.78 3.17
C LYS A 124 -13.49 -8.02 3.61
N PHE A 125 -12.56 -7.19 3.15
CA PHE A 125 -11.17 -7.23 3.58
C PHE A 125 -11.05 -7.04 5.10
N ARG A 126 -11.70 -6.01 5.64
CA ARG A 126 -11.68 -5.76 7.09
C ARG A 126 -12.31 -6.89 7.89
N SER A 127 -13.44 -7.43 7.43
CA SER A 127 -14.11 -8.55 8.09
C SER A 127 -13.23 -9.79 8.13
N GLU A 128 -12.59 -10.15 7.02
CA GLU A 128 -11.67 -11.30 6.95
C GLU A 128 -10.45 -11.07 7.84
N ARG A 129 -9.82 -9.89 7.77
CA ARG A 129 -8.66 -9.53 8.60
C ARG A 129 -8.97 -9.63 10.10
N ILE A 130 -10.11 -9.12 10.53
CA ILE A 130 -10.55 -9.22 11.94
C ILE A 130 -10.77 -10.68 12.33
N THR A 131 -11.38 -11.50 11.47
CA THR A 131 -11.57 -12.93 11.74
C THR A 131 -10.24 -13.63 11.95
N GLN A 132 -9.26 -13.36 11.09
CA GLN A 132 -7.92 -13.94 11.19
C GLN A 132 -7.16 -13.45 12.43
N HIS A 133 -7.32 -12.18 12.79
CA HIS A 133 -6.72 -11.61 13.99
C HIS A 133 -7.16 -12.37 15.27
N PHE A 134 -8.44 -12.73 15.36
CA PHE A 134 -8.97 -13.47 16.52
C PHE A 134 -8.69 -14.97 16.49
N SER A 135 -8.33 -15.53 15.35
CA SER A 135 -7.97 -16.96 15.21
C SER A 135 -6.47 -17.22 15.34
N ASP A 136 -5.64 -16.18 15.46
CA ASP A 136 -4.17 -16.24 15.39
C ASP A 136 -3.62 -16.95 14.13
N GLU A 137 -4.44 -17.01 13.07
CA GLU A 137 -4.09 -17.63 11.80
C GLU A 137 -4.17 -16.60 10.68
N ILE A 138 -3.04 -16.30 10.06
CA ILE A 138 -2.97 -15.35 8.92
C ILE A 138 -2.95 -16.13 7.62
N ASP A 139 -4.01 -15.97 6.83
CA ASP A 139 -4.16 -16.51 5.48
C ASP A 139 -4.17 -15.35 4.47
N LEU A 140 -3.00 -15.05 3.91
CA LEU A 140 -2.84 -13.95 2.96
C LEU A 140 -3.59 -14.19 1.65
N GLU A 141 -3.78 -15.44 1.25
CA GLU A 141 -4.56 -15.77 0.04
C GLU A 141 -6.02 -15.38 0.21
N LYS A 142 -6.64 -15.74 1.35
CA LYS A 142 -8.02 -15.31 1.65
C LYS A 142 -8.15 -13.80 1.70
N LEU A 143 -7.19 -13.09 2.31
CA LEU A 143 -7.18 -11.63 2.31
C LEU A 143 -7.08 -11.07 0.89
N ALA A 144 -6.16 -11.59 0.07
CA ALA A 144 -5.99 -11.15 -1.32
C ALA A 144 -7.28 -11.38 -2.14
N MET A 145 -7.99 -12.49 -1.93
CA MET A 145 -9.27 -12.76 -2.61
C MET A 145 -10.32 -11.69 -2.35
N THR A 146 -10.31 -11.06 -1.19
CA THR A 146 -11.26 -9.98 -0.86
C THR A 146 -10.97 -8.69 -1.62
N LEU A 147 -9.81 -8.57 -2.22
CA LEU A 147 -9.35 -7.39 -2.99
C LEU A 147 -9.59 -7.51 -4.50
N ALA A 148 -10.37 -8.48 -4.96
CA ALA A 148 -10.71 -8.65 -6.37
C ALA A 148 -11.34 -7.38 -7.00
N ILE A 149 -11.97 -6.52 -6.20
CA ILE A 149 -12.54 -5.26 -6.65
C ILE A 149 -11.51 -4.15 -6.91
N TYR A 150 -10.24 -4.38 -6.55
CA TYR A 150 -9.18 -3.38 -6.67
C TYR A 150 -8.78 -3.11 -8.13
N ALA A 151 -8.83 -4.15 -8.96
CA ALA A 151 -8.48 -4.06 -10.38
C ALA A 151 -9.56 -4.69 -11.27
N GLU A 152 -9.60 -4.24 -12.53
CA GLU A 152 -10.51 -4.77 -13.55
C GLU A 152 -10.05 -6.11 -14.14
N ASP A 153 -8.78 -6.49 -13.90
CA ASP A 153 -8.19 -7.74 -14.38
C ASP A 153 -8.74 -8.95 -13.60
N ILE A 154 -9.40 -9.87 -14.29
CA ILE A 154 -9.97 -11.08 -13.68
C ILE A 154 -8.92 -12.02 -13.07
N TYR A 155 -7.66 -11.90 -13.49
CA TYR A 155 -6.53 -12.67 -12.95
C TYR A 155 -5.75 -11.92 -11.87
N TYR A 156 -6.20 -10.72 -11.48
CA TYR A 156 -5.52 -9.85 -10.51
C TYR A 156 -5.19 -10.59 -9.21
N THR A 157 -6.20 -11.17 -8.59
CA THR A 157 -6.04 -11.88 -7.31
C THR A 157 -5.03 -13.02 -7.40
N GLN A 158 -5.05 -13.79 -8.48
CA GLN A 158 -4.10 -14.88 -8.70
C GLN A 158 -2.66 -14.38 -8.85
N LYS A 159 -2.46 -13.24 -9.52
CA LYS A 159 -1.15 -12.60 -9.63
C LYS A 159 -0.63 -12.15 -8.26
N ILE A 160 -1.48 -11.51 -7.46
CA ILE A 160 -1.14 -11.08 -6.09
C ILE A 160 -0.78 -12.28 -5.22
N ILE A 161 -1.60 -13.34 -5.19
CA ILE A 161 -1.33 -14.57 -4.43
C ILE A 161 0.00 -15.19 -4.84
N ARG A 162 0.26 -15.31 -6.13
CA ARG A 162 1.53 -15.85 -6.62
C ARG A 162 2.72 -15.04 -6.11
N THR A 163 2.65 -13.72 -6.18
CA THR A 163 3.74 -12.84 -5.69
C THR A 163 3.90 -12.93 -4.18
N ILE A 164 2.81 -13.03 -3.41
CA ILE A 164 2.89 -13.28 -1.96
C ILE A 164 3.67 -14.57 -1.68
N ASN A 165 3.34 -15.67 -2.36
CA ASN A 165 4.03 -16.95 -2.17
C ASN A 165 5.51 -16.90 -2.55
N GLU A 166 5.87 -16.13 -3.59
CA GLU A 166 7.26 -15.88 -3.98
C GLU A 166 8.01 -15.06 -2.89
N LEU A 167 7.39 -14.02 -2.33
CA LEU A 167 7.94 -13.23 -1.23
C LEU A 167 8.14 -14.07 0.04
N GLU A 168 7.17 -14.91 0.41
CA GLU A 168 7.28 -15.80 1.57
C GLU A 168 8.35 -16.89 1.40
N ALA A 169 8.58 -17.35 0.18
CA ALA A 169 9.67 -18.26 -0.11
C ALA A 169 11.03 -17.58 0.05
N TYR A 170 11.17 -16.36 -0.47
CA TYR A 170 12.38 -15.55 -0.33
C TYR A 170 12.74 -15.25 1.14
N ASP A 171 11.74 -15.01 1.99
CA ASP A 171 11.95 -14.71 3.42
C ASP A 171 12.41 -15.93 4.25
N ARG A 172 12.36 -17.15 3.67
CA ARG A 172 12.75 -18.41 4.34
C ARG A 172 14.17 -18.86 4.02
N ASP A 173 14.78 -18.32 2.97
CA ASP A 173 16.12 -18.65 2.52
C ASP A 173 17.17 -17.73 3.16
#